data_718b5c973fe52c267e29ea2e39dcfb65
#
_entry.id   718b5c973fe52c267e29ea2e39dcfb65
#
_cell.length_a   1.000
_cell.length_b   1.000
_cell.length_c   1.000
_cell.angle_alpha   90.00
_cell.angle_beta   90.00
_cell.angle_gamma   90.00
#
_symmetry.space_group_name_H-M   'P 1'
#
loop_
_entity.id
_entity.type
_entity.pdbx_description
1 polymer ?
#
loop_
_entity_poly.entity_id
_entity_poly.type
_entity_poly.pdbx_seq_one_letter_code
_entity_poly.pdbx_strand_id
1 'polypeptide(L)'
;MKEKLLLYLFLTLGLMSMKAGDTTSITIKGYVKDATGKGIKGVVVNNGTNFTITDKKGAWTLPTDTLVSKFISISTPANYTLPAVNGIARGFYKTVRTAMKTEQNVFVLNKREKPVTSFHYIAISDPQLRTASDLKRWTTETVKDIMQSADSLKRTGDVVAMTLGDLVFDNMPFLSKFETSLRNNRMTVFQCIGNHDFNKAYASAANQQPGAANYAEKNFCQQFGPLNYSFNIGKVHVVTINNINYKGNHKYEETIMPADMEWLKKDLSYVPDSMLILINMHAPVWNNYEKKDNITNADELKEALAGRNVHVFCGHTHFYENVEVTERLYQHNIGAACGAWWTSNMNRCGAPNGYLIADINGTNIKWSYKGTNRPPEYQMRLYKVGEFRTQNTYVVANIWDWDSHCRVAWYQDGKYMGRMEQISDDDEMFLRTKPLPAQICKTRHLFRAKPTGRYRNIKVVFTNRFGKEYSQTIVNEGPRPAITDFKLKK
;
A
#
# COMPACT_ATOMS: atom_id res chain seq x y z
N MET A 1 16.34 84.28 28.40
CA MET A 1 17.17 83.08 28.55
C MET A 1 16.34 82.02 29.25
N LYS A 2 15.85 81.07 28.57
CA LYS A 2 14.99 80.03 29.10
C LYS A 2 15.69 78.71 28.84
N GLU A 3 16.12 78.09 29.91
CA GLU A 3 16.64 76.68 29.87
C GLU A 3 15.49 75.68 29.61
N LYS A 4 15.70 74.82 28.67
CA LYS A 4 14.80 73.70 28.43
C LYS A 4 15.41 72.50 29.13
N LEU A 5 14.71 71.99 30.14
CA LEU A 5 15.00 70.79 30.85
C LEU A 5 14.51 69.62 29.98
N LEU A 6 15.40 68.73 29.53
CA LEU A 6 15.10 67.52 28.75
C LEU A 6 14.98 66.38 29.72
N LEU A 7 13.77 65.90 29.90
CA LEU A 7 13.43 64.71 30.72
C LEU A 7 13.69 63.45 29.95
N TYR A 8 14.76 62.71 30.29
CA TYR A 8 14.99 61.35 29.77
C TYR A 8 14.14 60.36 30.52
N LEU A 9 13.11 59.82 29.82
CA LEU A 9 12.32 58.69 30.29
C LEU A 9 13.07 57.40 29.92
N PHE A 10 13.72 56.76 30.89
CA PHE A 10 14.28 55.44 30.75
C PHE A 10 13.11 54.40 30.72
N LEU A 11 12.76 53.95 29.53
CA LEU A 11 11.91 52.77 29.36
C LEU A 11 12.79 51.52 29.59
N THR A 12 12.75 50.95 30.78
CA THR A 12 13.31 49.63 31.06
C THR A 12 12.39 48.60 30.41
N LEU A 13 12.72 48.20 29.16
CA LEU A 13 12.20 46.94 28.60
C LEU A 13 12.80 45.80 29.43
N GLY A 14 11.99 45.25 30.30
CA GLY A 14 12.27 43.97 30.93
C GLY A 14 12.32 42.88 29.84
N LEU A 15 13.50 42.50 29.39
CA LEU A 15 13.74 41.25 28.69
C LEU A 15 13.33 40.12 29.63
N MET A 16 12.09 39.66 29.50
CA MET A 16 11.71 38.34 30.00
C MET A 16 12.57 37.32 29.23
N SER A 17 13.66 36.93 29.87
CA SER A 17 14.40 35.74 29.51
C SER A 17 13.41 34.57 29.57
N MET A 18 12.88 34.14 28.43
CA MET A 18 12.25 32.85 28.33
C MET A 18 13.30 31.79 28.65
N LYS A 19 13.22 31.24 29.85
CA LYS A 19 13.98 30.05 30.22
C LYS A 19 13.61 28.98 29.18
N ALA A 20 14.56 28.57 28.38
CA ALA A 20 14.50 27.33 27.63
C ALA A 20 14.35 26.18 28.66
N GLY A 21 13.13 25.72 28.87
CA GLY A 21 12.87 24.73 29.92
C GLY A 21 11.41 24.44 30.24
N ASP A 22 10.43 25.06 29.57
CA ASP A 22 9.06 24.56 29.68
C ASP A 22 8.93 23.30 28.80
N THR A 23 9.23 22.15 29.40
CA THR A 23 8.94 20.87 28.80
C THR A 23 7.42 20.77 28.63
N THR A 24 6.95 20.79 27.38
CA THR A 24 5.57 20.52 26.99
C THR A 24 5.17 19.06 27.23
N SER A 25 6.01 18.33 27.97
CA SER A 25 5.81 16.94 28.34
C SER A 25 4.79 16.83 29.46
N ILE A 26 3.68 16.19 29.17
CA ILE A 26 2.63 15.82 30.11
C ILE A 26 2.54 14.31 30.23
N THR A 27 1.94 13.84 31.32
CA THR A 27 1.64 12.41 31.45
C THR A 27 0.18 12.16 31.10
N ILE A 28 -0.05 11.38 30.05
CA ILE A 28 -1.39 10.89 29.68
C ILE A 28 -1.54 9.47 30.18
N LYS A 29 -2.72 9.15 30.74
CA LYS A 29 -3.04 7.83 31.30
C LYS A 29 -4.39 7.35 30.80
N GLY A 30 -4.61 6.05 30.85
CA GLY A 30 -5.87 5.45 30.45
C GLY A 30 -5.93 3.94 30.67
N TYR A 31 -6.87 3.32 30.01
CA TYR A 31 -7.13 1.89 30.12
C TYR A 31 -7.39 1.29 28.75
N VAL A 32 -7.01 0.02 28.58
CA VAL A 32 -7.52 -0.85 27.52
C VAL A 32 -8.40 -1.91 28.17
N LYS A 33 -9.67 -1.97 27.78
CA LYS A 33 -10.67 -2.86 28.36
C LYS A 33 -11.40 -3.66 27.28
N ASP A 34 -11.93 -4.81 27.64
CA ASP A 34 -12.88 -5.49 26.79
C ASP A 34 -14.31 -4.89 26.92
N ALA A 35 -15.25 -5.38 26.12
CA ALA A 35 -16.62 -4.91 26.10
C ALA A 35 -17.37 -5.15 27.45
N THR A 36 -16.86 -6.03 28.30
CA THR A 36 -17.40 -6.27 29.65
C THR A 36 -16.83 -5.32 30.72
N GLY A 37 -15.89 -4.45 30.32
CA GLY A 37 -15.17 -3.53 31.21
C GLY A 37 -13.95 -4.14 31.91
N LYS A 38 -13.60 -5.40 31.63
CA LYS A 38 -12.41 -6.07 32.16
C LYS A 38 -11.15 -5.53 31.49
N GLY A 39 -10.11 -5.22 32.26
CA GLY A 39 -8.83 -4.75 31.77
C GLY A 39 -8.09 -5.80 30.95
N ILE A 40 -7.43 -5.36 29.88
CA ILE A 40 -6.63 -6.20 29.00
C ILE A 40 -5.14 -5.92 29.26
N LYS A 41 -4.42 -6.92 29.75
CA LYS A 41 -2.98 -6.86 30.01
C LYS A 41 -2.19 -7.06 28.72
N GLY A 42 -1.01 -6.39 28.62
CA GLY A 42 -0.02 -6.66 27.59
C GLY A 42 -0.28 -5.97 26.25
N VAL A 43 -1.21 -5.00 26.22
CA VAL A 43 -1.46 -4.19 25.03
C VAL A 43 -0.39 -3.11 24.92
N VAL A 44 0.27 -3.04 23.78
CA VAL A 44 1.24 -1.96 23.47
C VAL A 44 0.46 -0.68 23.19
N VAL A 45 0.84 0.41 23.86
CA VAL A 45 0.30 1.76 23.68
C VAL A 45 1.45 2.69 23.34
N ASN A 46 1.29 3.55 22.35
CA ASN A 46 2.33 4.50 21.95
C ASN A 46 1.73 5.86 21.53
N ASN A 47 2.58 6.88 21.49
CA ASN A 47 2.23 8.22 21.02
C ASN A 47 3.10 8.69 19.82
N GLY A 48 3.73 7.75 19.14
CA GLY A 48 4.65 8.01 18.03
C GLY A 48 6.12 8.12 18.47
N THR A 49 6.40 8.39 19.76
CA THR A 49 7.76 8.48 20.30
C THR A 49 7.97 7.55 21.49
N ASN A 50 7.04 7.53 22.41
CA ASN A 50 7.09 6.72 23.62
C ASN A 50 6.15 5.53 23.55
N PHE A 51 6.55 4.44 24.18
CA PHE A 51 5.79 3.19 24.24
C PHE A 51 5.63 2.74 25.69
N THR A 52 4.52 2.10 25.97
CA THR A 52 4.21 1.43 27.24
C THR A 52 3.39 0.18 27.00
N ILE A 53 3.23 -0.66 28.03
CA ILE A 53 2.41 -1.87 27.99
C ILE A 53 1.39 -1.80 29.11
N THR A 54 0.15 -2.17 28.84
CA THR A 54 -0.91 -2.21 29.85
C THR A 54 -0.64 -3.25 30.93
N ASP A 55 -0.96 -2.89 32.17
CA ASP A 55 -0.88 -3.77 33.35
C ASP A 55 -2.04 -4.79 33.42
N LYS A 56 -2.13 -5.54 34.53
CA LYS A 56 -3.21 -6.53 34.77
C LYS A 56 -4.62 -5.94 34.82
N LYS A 57 -4.74 -4.62 35.09
CA LYS A 57 -6.03 -3.88 35.10
C LYS A 57 -6.31 -3.19 33.78
N GLY A 58 -5.43 -3.39 32.79
CA GLY A 58 -5.46 -2.71 31.51
C GLY A 58 -5.00 -1.26 31.57
N ALA A 59 -4.46 -0.80 32.71
CA ALA A 59 -4.00 0.56 32.89
C ALA A 59 -2.67 0.81 32.16
N TRP A 60 -2.54 2.02 31.63
CA TRP A 60 -1.32 2.50 30.99
C TRP A 60 -1.04 3.97 31.37
N THR A 61 0.23 4.34 31.29
CA THR A 61 0.71 5.70 31.52
C THR A 61 1.79 5.99 30.50
N LEU A 62 1.74 7.17 29.87
CA LEU A 62 2.61 7.52 28.74
C LEU A 62 3.06 8.99 28.82
N PRO A 63 4.37 9.27 29.06
CA PRO A 63 4.93 10.59 28.88
C PRO A 63 4.71 11.06 27.44
N THR A 64 4.18 12.26 27.25
CA THR A 64 3.75 12.76 25.94
C THR A 64 4.18 14.21 25.75
N ASP A 65 5.00 14.46 24.73
CA ASP A 65 5.26 15.81 24.26
C ASP A 65 4.13 16.23 23.31
N THR A 66 3.37 17.24 23.71
CA THR A 66 2.19 17.72 22.98
C THR A 66 2.51 18.50 21.71
N LEU A 67 3.77 18.92 21.52
CA LEU A 67 4.23 19.57 20.28
C LEU A 67 4.59 18.54 19.20
N VAL A 68 5.06 17.36 19.61
CA VAL A 68 5.52 16.31 18.71
C VAL A 68 4.41 15.28 18.46
N SER A 69 3.79 14.77 19.54
CA SER A 69 2.82 13.69 19.48
C SER A 69 1.44 14.20 19.05
N LYS A 70 0.86 13.60 18.01
CA LYS A 70 -0.48 13.93 17.49
C LYS A 70 -1.54 12.96 17.98
N PHE A 71 -1.18 11.69 18.14
CA PHE A 71 -2.08 10.59 18.49
C PHE A 71 -1.52 9.75 19.64
N ILE A 72 -2.42 9.09 20.34
CA ILE A 72 -2.14 7.93 21.17
C ILE A 72 -2.82 6.76 20.49
N SER A 73 -2.11 5.69 20.24
CA SER A 73 -2.61 4.49 19.57
C SER A 73 -2.26 3.22 20.33
N ILE A 74 -3.04 2.18 20.08
CA ILE A 74 -2.80 0.83 20.58
C ILE A 74 -2.49 -0.12 19.44
N SER A 75 -1.56 -1.06 19.64
CA SER A 75 -1.43 -2.22 18.78
C SER A 75 -2.47 -3.27 19.20
N THR A 76 -3.53 -3.42 18.40
CA THR A 76 -4.64 -4.34 18.72
C THR A 76 -4.12 -5.77 18.82
N PRO A 77 -4.33 -6.50 19.95
CA PRO A 77 -3.86 -7.87 20.10
C PRO A 77 -4.66 -8.86 19.24
N ALA A 78 -4.03 -9.96 18.80
CA ALA A 78 -4.60 -10.94 17.88
C ALA A 78 -5.92 -11.60 18.37
N ASN A 79 -6.12 -11.68 19.68
CA ASN A 79 -7.32 -12.26 20.28
C ASN A 79 -8.54 -11.34 20.29
N TYR A 80 -8.42 -10.13 19.73
CA TYR A 80 -9.48 -9.14 19.64
C TYR A 80 -9.79 -8.81 18.19
N THR A 81 -11.05 -8.43 17.92
CA THR A 81 -11.45 -7.97 16.60
C THR A 81 -10.80 -6.62 16.32
N LEU A 82 -10.39 -6.41 15.07
CA LEU A 82 -9.85 -5.13 14.65
C LEU A 82 -10.93 -4.05 14.75
N PRO A 83 -10.68 -2.95 15.49
CA PRO A 83 -11.68 -1.91 15.68
C PRO A 83 -11.99 -1.20 14.37
N ALA A 84 -13.26 -1.15 14.01
CA ALA A 84 -13.71 -0.50 12.77
C ALA A 84 -15.10 0.13 12.95
N VAL A 85 -15.36 1.16 12.17
CA VAL A 85 -16.68 1.78 12.01
C VAL A 85 -17.06 1.71 10.53
N ASN A 86 -18.15 1.04 10.24
CA ASN A 86 -18.62 0.82 8.86
C ASN A 86 -17.55 0.20 7.93
N GLY A 87 -16.71 -0.69 8.45
CA GLY A 87 -15.63 -1.33 7.72
C GLY A 87 -14.33 -0.53 7.62
N ILE A 88 -14.30 0.73 8.05
CA ILE A 88 -13.08 1.55 8.11
C ILE A 88 -12.44 1.44 9.49
N ALA A 89 -11.15 1.14 9.55
CA ALA A 89 -10.41 1.01 10.79
C ALA A 89 -10.48 2.29 11.63
N ARG A 90 -11.01 2.17 12.85
CA ARG A 90 -11.22 3.26 13.81
C ARG A 90 -11.16 2.69 15.22
N GLY A 91 -10.98 3.58 16.21
CA GLY A 91 -11.06 3.17 17.62
C GLY A 91 -9.77 2.59 18.19
N PHE A 92 -8.72 2.41 17.40
CA PHE A 92 -7.39 2.01 17.87
C PHE A 92 -6.50 3.22 18.20
N TYR A 93 -6.97 4.45 17.99
CA TYR A 93 -6.26 5.69 18.31
C TYR A 93 -7.17 6.78 18.87
N LYS A 94 -6.59 7.76 19.54
CA LYS A 94 -7.18 9.02 19.97
C LYS A 94 -6.21 10.16 19.64
N THR A 95 -6.73 11.36 19.35
CA THR A 95 -5.86 12.52 19.25
C THR A 95 -5.31 12.90 20.63
N VAL A 96 -4.06 13.36 20.71
CA VAL A 96 -3.47 13.84 21.96
C VAL A 96 -4.32 14.96 22.56
N ARG A 97 -4.84 15.88 21.73
CA ARG A 97 -5.75 16.94 22.17
C ARG A 97 -7.01 16.42 22.90
N THR A 98 -7.60 15.34 22.42
CA THR A 98 -8.74 14.70 23.07
C THR A 98 -8.30 13.98 24.34
N ALA A 99 -7.17 13.26 24.29
CA ALA A 99 -6.65 12.51 25.40
C ALA A 99 -6.27 13.39 26.61
N MET A 100 -5.75 14.58 26.37
CA MET A 100 -5.42 15.58 27.41
C MET A 100 -6.64 16.05 28.20
N LYS A 101 -7.82 16.09 27.57
CA LYS A 101 -9.08 16.55 28.18
C LYS A 101 -9.83 15.44 28.91
N THR A 102 -9.34 14.20 28.83
CA THR A 102 -10.00 13.02 29.36
C THR A 102 -9.19 12.46 30.52
N GLU A 103 -9.77 12.39 31.71
CA GLU A 103 -9.12 11.82 32.90
C GLU A 103 -8.79 10.32 32.74
N GLN A 104 -9.66 9.62 32.03
CA GLN A 104 -9.50 8.20 31.73
C GLN A 104 -9.69 7.94 30.24
N ASN A 105 -8.59 7.71 29.54
CA ASN A 105 -8.60 7.38 28.12
C ASN A 105 -8.85 5.87 27.95
N VAL A 106 -10.10 5.47 27.68
CA VAL A 106 -10.47 4.06 27.53
C VAL A 106 -10.47 3.68 26.05
N PHE A 107 -9.69 2.64 25.70
CA PHE A 107 -9.86 1.87 24.48
C PHE A 107 -10.68 0.62 24.81
N VAL A 108 -11.72 0.35 24.00
CA VAL A 108 -12.59 -0.83 24.18
C VAL A 108 -12.37 -1.77 23.01
N LEU A 109 -12.06 -3.03 23.31
CA LEU A 109 -11.83 -4.08 22.33
C LEU A 109 -12.82 -5.24 22.49
N ASN A 110 -13.34 -5.74 21.39
CA ASN A 110 -14.22 -6.92 21.39
C ASN A 110 -13.38 -8.19 21.29
N LYS A 111 -13.48 -9.06 22.30
CA LYS A 111 -12.76 -10.34 22.27
C LYS A 111 -13.31 -11.24 21.17
N ARG A 112 -12.43 -11.90 20.45
CA ARG A 112 -12.81 -12.91 19.44
C ARG A 112 -13.34 -14.16 20.13
N GLU A 113 -14.36 -14.77 19.53
CA GLU A 113 -14.87 -16.06 19.98
C GLU A 113 -13.86 -17.18 19.74
N LYS A 114 -13.15 -17.12 18.62
CA LYS A 114 -12.14 -18.11 18.20
C LYS A 114 -10.86 -17.41 17.75
N PRO A 115 -9.69 -18.01 18.02
CA PRO A 115 -8.43 -17.53 17.45
C PRO A 115 -8.47 -17.54 15.92
N VAL A 116 -7.85 -16.54 15.30
CA VAL A 116 -7.66 -16.52 13.84
C VAL A 116 -6.45 -17.39 13.50
N THR A 117 -6.66 -18.42 12.70
CA THR A 117 -5.59 -19.27 12.16
C THR A 117 -5.26 -18.94 10.72
N SER A 118 -6.26 -18.43 9.98
CA SER A 118 -6.13 -17.99 8.59
C SER A 118 -7.00 -16.78 8.34
N PHE A 119 -6.57 -15.92 7.42
CA PHE A 119 -7.31 -14.75 6.96
C PHE A 119 -6.84 -14.34 5.56
N HIS A 120 -7.61 -13.46 4.92
CA HIS A 120 -7.29 -12.90 3.62
C HIS A 120 -6.85 -11.45 3.75
N TYR A 121 -5.85 -11.07 2.97
CA TYR A 121 -5.32 -9.72 2.95
C TYR A 121 -5.41 -9.14 1.53
N ILE A 122 -6.03 -7.97 1.38
CA ILE A 122 -6.19 -7.28 0.11
C ILE A 122 -5.35 -6.01 0.14
N ALA A 123 -4.32 -5.93 -0.72
CA ALA A 123 -3.49 -4.75 -0.87
C ALA A 123 -3.91 -3.97 -2.12
N ILE A 124 -4.27 -2.70 -1.93
CA ILE A 124 -4.81 -1.80 -2.95
C ILE A 124 -3.90 -0.58 -3.02
N SER A 125 -3.37 -0.27 -4.19
CA SER A 125 -2.46 0.87 -4.34
C SER A 125 -3.04 1.93 -5.30
N ASP A 126 -2.71 3.18 -5.06
CA ASP A 126 -2.87 4.29 -5.99
C ASP A 126 -4.28 4.41 -6.61
N PRO A 127 -5.33 4.63 -5.83
CA PRO A 127 -6.64 5.01 -6.36
C PRO A 127 -6.63 6.37 -7.07
N GLN A 128 -5.83 7.31 -6.61
CA GLN A 128 -5.53 8.62 -7.18
C GLN A 128 -6.77 9.40 -7.67
N LEU A 129 -7.74 9.60 -6.76
CA LEU A 129 -8.97 10.30 -7.07
C LEU A 129 -8.75 11.82 -7.18
N ARG A 130 -8.98 12.39 -8.36
CA ARG A 130 -8.83 13.80 -8.63
C ARG A 130 -10.14 14.46 -9.06
N THR A 131 -10.93 13.74 -9.84
CA THR A 131 -12.14 14.23 -10.50
C THR A 131 -13.36 13.38 -10.17
N ALA A 132 -14.57 13.89 -10.47
CA ALA A 132 -15.80 13.11 -10.35
C ALA A 132 -15.80 11.88 -11.30
N SER A 133 -15.13 11.98 -12.44
CA SER A 133 -14.95 10.87 -13.38
C SER A 133 -14.12 9.75 -12.76
N ASP A 134 -13.00 10.09 -12.11
CA ASP A 134 -12.14 9.12 -11.44
C ASP A 134 -12.90 8.42 -10.32
N LEU A 135 -13.62 9.19 -9.49
CA LEU A 135 -14.47 8.65 -8.44
C LEU A 135 -15.54 7.71 -8.98
N LYS A 136 -16.16 8.04 -10.10
CA LYS A 136 -17.15 7.17 -10.77
C LYS A 136 -16.49 5.86 -11.18
N ARG A 137 -15.35 5.89 -11.86
CA ARG A 137 -14.62 4.70 -12.28
C ARG A 137 -14.15 3.87 -11.08
N TRP A 138 -13.57 4.52 -10.08
CA TRP A 138 -13.18 3.90 -8.82
C TRP A 138 -14.35 3.13 -8.19
N THR A 139 -15.51 3.76 -8.03
CA THR A 139 -16.68 3.15 -7.37
C THR A 139 -17.34 2.05 -8.20
N THR A 140 -17.48 2.25 -9.52
CA THR A 140 -18.24 1.33 -10.38
C THR A 140 -17.40 0.20 -10.98
N GLU A 141 -16.08 0.38 -11.06
CA GLU A 141 -15.15 -0.62 -11.59
C GLU A 141 -14.39 -1.30 -10.44
N THR A 142 -13.50 -0.55 -9.75
CA THR A 142 -12.53 -1.12 -8.81
C THR A 142 -13.16 -1.51 -7.47
N VAL A 143 -13.91 -0.61 -6.83
CA VAL A 143 -14.56 -0.90 -5.53
C VAL A 143 -15.55 -2.04 -5.67
N LYS A 144 -16.34 -2.03 -6.74
CA LYS A 144 -17.29 -3.12 -7.02
C LYS A 144 -16.59 -4.48 -7.11
N ASP A 145 -15.47 -4.56 -7.83
CA ASP A 145 -14.70 -5.79 -8.00
C ASP A 145 -14.03 -6.22 -6.68
N ILE A 146 -13.48 -5.27 -5.92
CA ILE A 146 -12.91 -5.53 -4.58
C ILE A 146 -13.98 -6.09 -3.64
N MET A 147 -15.18 -5.50 -3.61
CA MET A 147 -16.27 -5.96 -2.75
C MET A 147 -16.73 -7.38 -3.13
N GLN A 148 -16.81 -7.70 -4.42
CA GLN A 148 -17.12 -9.06 -4.88
C GLN A 148 -16.05 -10.05 -4.43
N SER A 149 -14.78 -9.69 -4.53
CA SER A 149 -13.67 -10.51 -4.03
C SER A 149 -13.76 -10.69 -2.51
N ALA A 150 -13.96 -9.61 -1.76
CA ALA A 150 -14.09 -9.64 -0.30
C ALA A 150 -15.28 -10.50 0.15
N ASP A 151 -16.44 -10.39 -0.52
CA ASP A 151 -17.60 -11.22 -0.23
C ASP A 151 -17.35 -12.73 -0.47
N SER A 152 -16.56 -13.05 -1.48
CA SER A 152 -16.14 -14.43 -1.74
C SER A 152 -15.18 -14.93 -0.65
N LEU A 153 -14.14 -14.15 -0.34
CA LEU A 153 -13.11 -14.48 0.64
C LEU A 153 -13.67 -14.58 2.06
N LYS A 154 -14.62 -13.72 2.42
CA LYS A 154 -15.26 -13.72 3.76
C LYS A 154 -15.96 -15.02 4.12
N ARG A 155 -16.27 -15.86 3.14
CA ARG A 155 -16.85 -17.21 3.37
C ARG A 155 -15.85 -18.17 4.01
N THR A 156 -14.55 -17.93 3.84
CA THR A 156 -13.48 -18.82 4.30
C THR A 156 -12.64 -18.22 5.42
N GLY A 157 -12.73 -16.91 5.69
CA GLY A 157 -11.96 -16.28 6.74
C GLY A 157 -12.24 -14.77 6.90
N ASP A 158 -11.56 -14.14 7.83
CA ASP A 158 -11.57 -12.69 7.94
C ASP A 158 -10.89 -12.06 6.73
N VAL A 159 -11.36 -10.87 6.35
CA VAL A 159 -10.76 -10.10 5.27
C VAL A 159 -10.27 -8.77 5.84
N VAL A 160 -8.99 -8.50 5.69
CA VAL A 160 -8.34 -7.23 6.01
C VAL A 160 -7.87 -6.60 4.72
N ALA A 161 -8.15 -5.32 4.52
CA ALA A 161 -7.66 -4.59 3.37
C ALA A 161 -6.76 -3.43 3.81
N MET A 162 -5.77 -3.13 3.00
CA MET A 162 -4.86 -2.01 3.15
C MET A 162 -4.82 -1.21 1.86
N THR A 163 -5.02 0.10 1.97
CA THR A 163 -4.74 1.02 0.86
C THR A 163 -3.35 1.62 1.05
N LEU A 164 -2.50 1.52 0.03
CA LEU A 164 -1.06 1.77 0.10
C LEU A 164 -0.68 3.20 -0.34
N GLY A 165 -1.54 4.17 -0.04
CA GLY A 165 -1.29 5.57 -0.33
C GLY A 165 -1.77 6.02 -1.71
N ASP A 166 -1.59 7.33 -1.96
CA ASP A 166 -2.10 8.03 -3.13
C ASP A 166 -3.60 7.78 -3.34
N LEU A 167 -4.36 7.93 -2.24
CA LEU A 167 -5.82 7.74 -2.22
C LEU A 167 -6.49 8.79 -3.11
N VAL A 168 -5.93 9.99 -3.09
CA VAL A 168 -6.32 11.10 -3.95
C VAL A 168 -5.12 11.61 -4.75
N PHE A 169 -5.36 12.44 -5.77
CA PHE A 169 -4.32 13.12 -6.52
C PHE A 169 -4.39 14.63 -6.21
N ASP A 170 -3.71 15.05 -5.13
CA ASP A 170 -3.63 16.44 -4.65
C ASP A 170 -5.00 17.10 -4.35
N ASN A 171 -6.08 16.34 -4.28
CA ASN A 171 -7.44 16.85 -4.07
C ASN A 171 -8.02 16.39 -2.71
N MET A 172 -7.64 17.09 -1.64
CA MET A 172 -7.99 16.73 -0.27
C MET A 172 -9.49 16.52 0.00
N PRO A 173 -10.44 17.30 -0.57
CA PRO A 173 -11.86 17.02 -0.44
C PRO A 173 -12.30 15.63 -0.91
N PHE A 174 -11.52 14.94 -1.75
CA PHE A 174 -11.84 13.58 -2.19
C PHE A 174 -11.48 12.51 -1.15
N LEU A 175 -10.69 12.79 -0.10
CA LEU A 175 -10.41 11.83 0.97
C LEU A 175 -11.69 11.30 1.63
N SER A 176 -12.66 12.17 1.93
CA SER A 176 -13.94 11.76 2.50
C SER A 176 -14.80 10.95 1.51
N LYS A 177 -14.74 11.28 0.22
CA LYS A 177 -15.45 10.53 -0.84
C LYS A 177 -14.81 9.15 -1.03
N PHE A 178 -13.48 9.06 -1.00
CA PHE A 178 -12.74 7.81 -1.02
C PHE A 178 -13.16 6.92 0.17
N GLU A 179 -13.10 7.43 1.39
CA GLU A 179 -13.52 6.67 2.58
C GLU A 179 -14.97 6.19 2.44
N THR A 180 -15.88 7.09 2.04
CA THR A 180 -17.29 6.75 1.87
C THR A 180 -17.52 5.63 0.86
N SER A 181 -16.72 5.56 -0.20
CA SER A 181 -16.81 4.52 -1.22
C SER A 181 -16.47 3.12 -0.69
N LEU A 182 -15.70 3.04 0.39
CA LEU A 182 -15.26 1.78 1.02
C LEU A 182 -16.05 1.42 2.27
N ARG A 183 -17.09 2.18 2.63
CA ARG A 183 -17.93 1.88 3.81
C ARG A 183 -18.87 0.70 3.55
N ASN A 184 -19.34 0.12 4.66
CA ASN A 184 -20.35 -0.96 4.68
C ASN A 184 -19.96 -2.22 3.88
N ASN A 185 -18.67 -2.50 3.80
CA ASN A 185 -18.12 -3.71 3.23
C ASN A 185 -17.88 -4.77 4.33
N ARG A 186 -17.53 -5.98 3.91
CA ARG A 186 -17.29 -7.13 4.80
C ARG A 186 -15.84 -7.28 5.24
N MET A 187 -15.01 -6.27 5.04
CA MET A 187 -13.60 -6.23 5.40
C MET A 187 -13.31 -5.09 6.37
N THR A 188 -12.18 -5.14 7.05
CA THR A 188 -11.64 -4.00 7.78
C THR A 188 -10.56 -3.34 6.94
N VAL A 189 -10.77 -2.07 6.55
CA VAL A 189 -9.88 -1.33 5.64
C VAL A 189 -9.03 -0.35 6.43
N PHE A 190 -7.73 -0.49 6.31
CA PHE A 190 -6.72 0.41 6.85
C PHE A 190 -6.12 1.26 5.73
N GLN A 191 -5.50 2.39 6.07
CA GLN A 191 -4.97 3.33 5.09
C GLN A 191 -3.50 3.68 5.40
N CYS A 192 -2.69 3.73 4.36
CA CYS A 192 -1.36 4.31 4.34
C CYS A 192 -1.42 5.66 3.60
N ILE A 193 -0.54 6.60 3.92
CA ILE A 193 -0.41 7.87 3.22
C ILE A 193 0.52 7.71 2.01
N GLY A 194 0.21 8.39 0.88
CA GLY A 194 1.10 8.55 -0.27
C GLY A 194 1.45 10.02 -0.52
N ASN A 195 2.35 10.27 -1.47
CA ASN A 195 2.83 11.63 -1.73
C ASN A 195 1.73 12.58 -2.24
N HIS A 196 0.69 12.07 -2.90
CA HIS A 196 -0.45 12.87 -3.36
C HIS A 196 -1.53 13.10 -2.27
N ASP A 197 -1.41 12.45 -1.11
CA ASP A 197 -2.32 12.65 0.03
C ASP A 197 -1.88 13.80 0.95
N PHE A 198 -0.70 14.38 0.72
CA PHE A 198 -0.25 15.60 1.40
C PHE A 198 -0.92 16.84 0.79
N ASN A 199 -1.39 17.75 1.64
CA ASN A 199 -2.03 18.99 1.18
C ASN A 199 -0.99 19.96 0.62
N LYS A 200 -0.92 20.08 -0.68
CA LYS A 200 0.05 20.90 -1.41
C LYS A 200 -0.12 22.41 -1.14
N ALA A 201 -1.29 22.86 -0.72
CA ALA A 201 -1.53 24.25 -0.38
C ALA A 201 -0.68 24.70 0.82
N TYR A 202 -0.54 23.86 1.86
CA TYR A 202 0.34 24.17 3.00
C TYR A 202 1.81 24.24 2.60
N ALA A 203 2.22 23.37 1.70
CA ALA A 203 3.58 23.36 1.20
C ALA A 203 3.92 24.65 0.43
N SER A 204 3.03 25.14 -0.40
CA SER A 204 3.20 26.39 -1.14
C SER A 204 3.23 27.59 -0.21
N ALA A 205 2.41 27.61 0.82
CA ALA A 205 2.38 28.68 1.82
C ALA A 205 3.58 28.63 2.78
N ALA A 206 4.09 27.45 3.10
CA ALA A 206 5.21 27.27 4.03
C ALA A 206 6.57 27.61 3.42
N ASN A 207 6.66 27.81 2.11
CA ASN A 207 7.88 28.19 1.40
C ASN A 207 9.11 27.36 1.80
N GLN A 208 8.93 26.03 1.93
CA GLN A 208 9.92 25.05 2.39
C GLN A 208 10.38 25.23 3.85
N GLN A 209 9.54 25.76 4.71
CA GLN A 209 9.88 25.87 6.12
C GLN A 209 10.01 24.52 6.80
N PRO A 210 10.86 24.38 7.83
CA PRO A 210 10.94 23.19 8.66
C PRO A 210 9.55 22.78 9.19
N GLY A 211 9.21 21.49 9.11
CA GLY A 211 7.91 20.98 9.56
C GLY A 211 6.78 21.08 8.54
N ALA A 212 7.05 21.40 7.26
CA ALA A 212 6.04 21.44 6.20
C ALA A 212 5.23 20.14 6.09
N ALA A 213 5.87 18.99 6.28
CA ALA A 213 5.19 17.70 6.30
C ALA A 213 4.09 17.62 7.37
N ASN A 214 4.35 18.12 8.57
CA ASN A 214 3.41 18.11 9.69
C ASN A 214 2.10 18.85 9.42
N TYR A 215 2.13 19.88 8.57
CA TYR A 215 0.94 20.61 8.15
C TYR A 215 0.27 19.95 6.94
N ALA A 216 1.06 19.51 5.98
CA ALA A 216 0.56 18.95 4.74
C ALA A 216 -0.17 17.60 4.94
N GLU A 217 0.21 16.78 5.93
CA GLU A 217 -0.46 15.51 6.27
C GLU A 217 -1.76 15.67 7.08
N LYS A 218 -2.09 16.90 7.53
CA LYS A 218 -3.19 17.17 8.46
C LYS A 218 -4.53 16.65 7.96
N ASN A 219 -4.84 16.83 6.69
CA ASN A 219 -6.12 16.36 6.12
C ASN A 219 -6.22 14.83 6.17
N PHE A 220 -5.15 14.12 5.82
CA PHE A 220 -5.09 12.66 5.93
C PHE A 220 -5.25 12.21 7.39
N CYS A 221 -4.48 12.80 8.31
CA CYS A 221 -4.53 12.47 9.73
C CYS A 221 -5.92 12.72 10.36
N GLN A 222 -6.60 13.80 9.96
CA GLN A 222 -7.97 14.07 10.42
C GLN A 222 -8.96 13.03 9.93
N GLN A 223 -8.76 12.52 8.71
CA GLN A 223 -9.65 11.54 8.08
C GLN A 223 -9.36 10.12 8.56
N PHE A 224 -8.08 9.72 8.72
CA PHE A 224 -7.69 8.32 8.89
C PHE A 224 -6.89 8.01 10.17
N GLY A 225 -6.37 9.03 10.86
CA GLY A 225 -5.59 8.85 12.10
C GLY A 225 -4.08 8.88 11.89
N PRO A 226 -3.33 8.13 12.72
CA PRO A 226 -1.87 8.14 12.69
C PRO A 226 -1.31 7.56 11.38
N LEU A 227 -0.15 8.07 10.95
CA LEU A 227 0.58 7.56 9.78
C LEU A 227 1.27 6.23 10.08
N ASN A 228 1.81 6.11 11.31
CA ASN A 228 2.51 4.93 11.79
C ASN A 228 1.65 4.24 12.84
N TYR A 229 1.35 2.98 12.62
CA TYR A 229 0.56 2.16 13.55
C TYR A 229 0.76 0.67 13.25
N SER A 230 0.39 -0.16 14.22
CA SER A 230 0.45 -1.61 14.07
C SER A 230 -0.76 -2.31 14.70
N PHE A 231 -0.97 -3.56 14.33
CA PHE A 231 -1.94 -4.46 14.91
C PHE A 231 -1.56 -5.93 14.69
N ASN A 232 -2.20 -6.83 15.43
CA ASN A 232 -1.96 -8.27 15.31
C ASN A 232 -3.24 -8.99 14.87
N ILE A 233 -3.07 -9.99 14.01
CA ILE A 233 -4.14 -10.90 13.61
C ILE A 233 -3.58 -12.32 13.43
N GLY A 234 -4.08 -13.30 14.18
CA GLY A 234 -3.49 -14.63 14.22
C GLY A 234 -2.00 -14.62 14.62
N LYS A 235 -1.15 -15.17 13.79
CA LYS A 235 0.32 -15.18 13.94
C LYS A 235 1.02 -14.11 13.08
N VAL A 236 0.33 -13.03 12.78
CA VAL A 236 0.81 -11.96 11.93
C VAL A 236 0.81 -10.64 12.68
N HIS A 237 1.90 -9.90 12.57
CA HIS A 237 2.01 -8.52 12.97
C HIS A 237 1.98 -7.63 11.73
N VAL A 238 1.06 -6.69 11.68
CA VAL A 238 0.86 -5.78 10.56
C VAL A 238 1.27 -4.38 10.96
N VAL A 239 2.17 -3.79 10.20
CA VAL A 239 2.71 -2.45 10.42
C VAL A 239 2.35 -1.56 9.23
N THR A 240 1.97 -0.33 9.49
CA THR A 240 1.90 0.74 8.49
C THR A 240 2.87 1.82 8.90
N ILE A 241 3.73 2.23 7.96
CA ILE A 241 4.76 3.24 8.20
C ILE A 241 4.84 4.22 7.03
N ASN A 242 4.94 5.52 7.36
CA ASN A 242 5.14 6.56 6.36
C ASN A 242 6.58 6.53 5.84
N ASN A 243 6.74 6.49 4.52
CA ASN A 243 8.04 6.59 3.86
C ASN A 243 8.09 7.72 2.83
N ILE A 244 7.27 8.76 3.03
CA ILE A 244 7.27 9.98 2.22
C ILE A 244 7.61 11.16 3.13
N ASN A 245 8.78 11.74 2.93
CA ASN A 245 9.20 12.97 3.57
C ASN A 245 8.85 14.17 2.68
N TYR A 246 7.72 14.80 2.95
CA TYR A 246 7.25 15.93 2.17
C TYR A 246 8.04 17.21 2.50
N LYS A 247 8.73 17.77 1.50
CA LYS A 247 9.64 18.92 1.65
C LYS A 247 8.99 20.28 1.40
N GLY A 248 7.74 20.32 0.96
CA GLY A 248 7.09 21.55 0.49
C GLY A 248 7.24 21.77 -1.02
N ASN A 249 6.44 22.70 -1.58
CA ASN A 249 6.45 23.05 -3.00
C ASN A 249 6.35 21.85 -3.95
N HIS A 250 5.47 20.92 -3.66
CA HIS A 250 5.28 19.65 -4.38
C HIS A 250 6.51 18.71 -4.40
N LYS A 251 7.57 19.01 -3.65
CA LYS A 251 8.75 18.17 -3.54
C LYS A 251 8.64 17.23 -2.36
N TYR A 252 9.12 16.03 -2.54
CA TYR A 252 9.22 15.01 -1.49
C TYR A 252 10.48 14.16 -1.70
N GLU A 253 10.80 13.40 -0.70
CA GLU A 253 11.86 12.41 -0.70
C GLU A 253 11.28 11.10 -0.21
N GLU A 254 11.61 10.02 -0.90
CA GLU A 254 11.21 8.67 -0.53
C GLU A 254 12.18 8.15 0.52
N THR A 255 11.77 8.23 1.77
CA THR A 255 12.59 7.85 2.92
C THR A 255 11.71 7.62 4.15
N ILE A 256 12.09 6.68 5.01
CA ILE A 256 11.54 6.55 6.35
C ILE A 256 12.30 7.55 7.23
N MET A 257 11.60 8.52 7.81
CA MET A 257 12.25 9.50 8.68
C MET A 257 12.91 8.81 9.88
N PRO A 258 14.03 9.33 10.42
CA PRO A 258 14.73 8.69 11.55
C PRO A 258 13.82 8.40 12.74
N ALA A 259 12.90 9.33 13.09
CA ALA A 259 11.94 9.11 14.18
C ALA A 259 10.97 7.96 13.90
N ASP A 260 10.55 7.80 12.63
CA ASP A 260 9.66 6.72 12.20
C ASP A 260 10.40 5.37 12.17
N MET A 261 11.68 5.37 11.80
CA MET A 261 12.54 4.18 11.86
C MET A 261 12.74 3.71 13.31
N GLU A 262 13.01 4.62 14.23
CA GLU A 262 13.11 4.31 15.66
C GLU A 262 11.77 3.81 16.23
N TRP A 263 10.64 4.39 15.78
CA TRP A 263 9.31 3.90 16.10
C TRP A 263 9.15 2.45 15.63
N LEU A 264 9.52 2.14 14.38
CA LEU A 264 9.44 0.77 13.82
C LEU A 264 10.30 -0.21 14.62
N LYS A 265 11.56 0.11 14.88
CA LYS A 265 12.46 -0.73 15.69
C LYS A 265 11.86 -1.00 17.07
N LYS A 266 11.26 0.02 17.70
CA LYS A 266 10.65 -0.10 19.00
C LYS A 266 9.37 -0.95 18.97
N ASP A 267 8.49 -0.74 17.99
CA ASP A 267 7.29 -1.55 17.79
C ASP A 267 7.64 -3.02 17.59
N LEU A 268 8.60 -3.32 16.71
CA LEU A 268 9.08 -4.68 16.45
C LEU A 268 9.73 -5.34 17.69
N SER A 269 10.25 -4.56 18.65
CA SER A 269 10.82 -5.11 19.89
C SER A 269 9.79 -5.80 20.79
N TYR A 270 8.50 -5.56 20.57
CA TYR A 270 7.39 -6.23 21.26
C TYR A 270 6.86 -7.44 20.49
N VAL A 271 7.38 -7.73 19.30
CA VAL A 271 6.88 -8.77 18.41
C VAL A 271 7.80 -9.99 18.44
N PRO A 272 7.28 -11.19 18.77
CA PRO A 272 8.06 -12.42 18.71
C PRO A 272 8.62 -12.70 17.32
N ASP A 273 9.86 -13.21 17.23
CA ASP A 273 10.54 -13.52 15.96
C ASP A 273 9.82 -14.59 15.13
N SER A 274 8.97 -15.39 15.77
CA SER A 274 8.17 -16.42 15.12
C SER A 274 6.96 -15.90 14.35
N MET A 275 6.62 -14.59 14.47
CA MET A 275 5.51 -14.00 13.73
C MET A 275 5.91 -13.64 12.30
N LEU A 276 4.94 -13.76 11.38
CA LEU A 276 5.03 -13.13 10.07
C LEU A 276 4.78 -11.62 10.24
N ILE A 277 5.58 -10.79 9.58
CA ILE A 277 5.41 -9.34 9.58
C ILE A 277 4.95 -8.89 8.20
N LEU A 278 3.88 -8.11 8.15
CA LEU A 278 3.45 -7.39 6.94
C LEU A 278 3.72 -5.91 7.17
N ILE A 279 4.58 -5.31 6.34
CA ILE A 279 4.87 -3.88 6.39
C ILE A 279 4.18 -3.21 5.20
N ASN A 280 3.46 -2.14 5.46
CA ASN A 280 2.74 -1.35 4.48
C ASN A 280 3.32 0.04 4.42
N MET A 281 3.69 0.48 3.23
CA MET A 281 4.19 1.82 2.94
C MET A 281 3.85 2.22 1.52
N HIS A 282 4.05 3.47 1.15
CA HIS A 282 3.67 3.93 -0.18
C HIS A 282 4.74 3.66 -1.24
N ALA A 283 5.93 4.22 -1.07
CA ALA A 283 7.02 4.08 -2.03
C ALA A 283 7.73 2.73 -1.92
N PRO A 284 8.15 2.10 -3.04
CA PRO A 284 8.90 0.86 -3.00
C PRO A 284 10.30 1.06 -2.41
N VAL A 285 10.73 0.09 -1.62
CA VAL A 285 12.06 0.08 -0.99
C VAL A 285 13.10 -0.47 -1.94
N TRP A 286 12.77 -1.56 -2.63
CA TRP A 286 13.64 -2.23 -3.59
C TRP A 286 12.89 -2.37 -4.92
N ASN A 287 13.57 -2.09 -6.02
CA ASN A 287 13.03 -2.38 -7.34
C ASN A 287 14.12 -2.91 -8.28
N ASN A 288 13.71 -3.66 -9.31
CA ASN A 288 14.63 -4.26 -10.28
C ASN A 288 14.60 -3.54 -11.63
N TYR A 289 13.64 -2.62 -11.85
CA TYR A 289 13.49 -1.95 -13.14
C TYR A 289 14.16 -0.55 -13.17
N GLU A 290 14.13 0.19 -12.04
CA GLU A 290 14.81 1.49 -11.90
C GLU A 290 15.46 1.63 -10.52
N LYS A 291 16.79 1.51 -10.44
CA LYS A 291 17.51 1.59 -9.16
C LYS A 291 17.35 2.91 -8.42
N LYS A 292 17.07 4.00 -9.14
CA LYS A 292 16.84 5.35 -8.56
C LYS A 292 15.56 5.48 -7.75
N ASP A 293 14.62 4.54 -7.89
CA ASP A 293 13.34 4.57 -7.19
C ASP A 293 13.36 3.83 -5.83
N ASN A 294 14.54 3.43 -5.36
CA ASN A 294 14.69 2.91 -4.00
C ASN A 294 14.65 4.05 -2.99
N ILE A 295 14.03 3.82 -1.82
CA ILE A 295 14.10 4.80 -0.72
C ILE A 295 15.56 5.01 -0.27
N THR A 296 15.87 6.20 0.26
CA THR A 296 17.25 6.59 0.56
C THR A 296 17.90 5.76 1.68
N ASN A 297 17.10 5.16 2.57
CA ASN A 297 17.56 4.36 3.70
C ASN A 297 17.09 2.89 3.65
N ALA A 298 17.06 2.31 2.44
CA ALA A 298 16.67 0.92 2.22
C ALA A 298 17.52 -0.09 3.02
N ASP A 299 18.84 0.15 3.14
CA ASP A 299 19.75 -0.72 3.88
C ASP A 299 19.48 -0.68 5.39
N GLU A 300 19.18 0.48 5.96
CA GLU A 300 18.81 0.60 7.38
C GLU A 300 17.51 -0.17 7.68
N LEU A 301 16.52 -0.08 6.80
CA LEU A 301 15.30 -0.88 6.93
C LEU A 301 15.60 -2.37 6.85
N LYS A 302 16.44 -2.81 5.91
CA LYS A 302 16.84 -4.20 5.79
C LYS A 302 17.51 -4.73 7.05
N GLU A 303 18.37 -3.93 7.67
CA GLU A 303 19.01 -4.26 8.95
C GLU A 303 18.00 -4.35 10.10
N ALA A 304 17.05 -3.41 10.19
CA ALA A 304 15.98 -3.43 11.20
C ALA A 304 15.06 -4.66 11.10
N LEU A 305 14.97 -5.26 9.92
CA LEU A 305 14.15 -6.45 9.64
C LEU A 305 14.93 -7.76 9.65
N ALA A 306 16.24 -7.72 9.89
CA ALA A 306 17.09 -8.88 9.81
C ALA A 306 16.61 -10.04 10.72
N GLY A 307 16.66 -11.28 10.19
CA GLY A 307 16.23 -12.49 10.90
C GLY A 307 14.71 -12.72 10.97
N ARG A 308 13.90 -11.76 10.59
CA ARG A 308 12.42 -11.85 10.63
C ARG A 308 11.84 -12.35 9.30
N ASN A 309 10.64 -12.91 9.34
CA ASN A 309 9.88 -13.28 8.14
C ASN A 309 8.98 -12.10 7.77
N VAL A 310 9.28 -11.41 6.66
CA VAL A 310 8.69 -10.11 6.33
C VAL A 310 8.21 -10.07 4.89
N HIS A 311 6.99 -9.56 4.70
CA HIS A 311 6.48 -9.12 3.41
C HIS A 311 6.19 -7.63 3.44
N VAL A 312 6.79 -6.87 2.53
CA VAL A 312 6.57 -5.43 2.35
C VAL A 312 5.59 -5.23 1.19
N PHE A 313 4.55 -4.43 1.43
CA PHE A 313 3.56 -4.03 0.42
C PHE A 313 3.69 -2.55 0.15
N CYS A 314 3.84 -2.18 -1.11
CA CYS A 314 3.99 -0.79 -1.56
C CYS A 314 3.34 -0.57 -2.93
N GLY A 315 3.33 0.68 -3.42
CA GLY A 315 2.73 1.09 -4.68
C GLY A 315 3.52 2.18 -5.38
N HIS A 316 2.92 3.37 -5.59
CA HIS A 316 3.56 4.59 -6.07
C HIS A 316 3.96 4.59 -7.54
N THR A 317 4.61 3.53 -8.02
CA THR A 317 5.25 3.52 -9.33
C THR A 317 4.32 3.15 -10.48
N HIS A 318 3.07 2.77 -10.18
CA HIS A 318 2.12 2.24 -11.16
C HIS A 318 2.69 1.09 -11.98
N PHE A 319 3.45 0.25 -11.29
CA PHE A 319 4.16 -0.89 -11.85
C PHE A 319 4.00 -2.08 -10.91
N TYR A 320 3.58 -3.23 -11.40
CA TYR A 320 3.50 -4.43 -10.58
C TYR A 320 4.83 -5.18 -10.60
N GLU A 321 5.39 -5.49 -9.45
CA GLU A 321 6.62 -6.26 -9.35
C GLU A 321 6.70 -7.01 -8.01
N ASN A 322 7.20 -8.25 -8.06
CA ASN A 322 7.58 -9.01 -6.89
C ASN A 322 9.11 -9.05 -6.77
N VAL A 323 9.65 -8.67 -5.61
CA VAL A 323 11.10 -8.60 -5.34
C VAL A 323 11.45 -9.49 -4.16
N GLU A 324 12.23 -10.52 -4.37
CA GLU A 324 12.84 -11.33 -3.32
C GLU A 324 14.15 -10.66 -2.90
N VAL A 325 14.14 -10.01 -1.73
CA VAL A 325 15.32 -9.29 -1.19
C VAL A 325 16.24 -10.25 -0.48
N THR A 326 15.66 -11.18 0.30
CA THR A 326 16.33 -12.33 0.92
C THR A 326 15.30 -13.47 0.98
N GLU A 327 15.73 -14.68 1.40
CA GLU A 327 14.82 -15.82 1.61
C GLU A 327 13.67 -15.55 2.59
N ARG A 328 13.80 -14.52 3.45
CA ARG A 328 12.81 -14.15 4.47
C ARG A 328 12.30 -12.72 4.37
N LEU A 329 12.74 -11.96 3.38
CA LEU A 329 12.30 -10.59 3.12
C LEU A 329 11.87 -10.47 1.66
N TYR A 330 10.58 -10.20 1.47
CA TYR A 330 9.95 -10.13 0.18
C TYR A 330 9.16 -8.84 0.02
N GLN A 331 9.25 -8.19 -1.14
CA GLN A 331 8.46 -6.99 -1.43
C GLN A 331 7.49 -7.24 -2.59
N HIS A 332 6.29 -6.74 -2.42
CA HIS A 332 5.24 -6.65 -3.43
C HIS A 332 5.01 -5.18 -3.77
N ASN A 333 5.47 -4.75 -4.93
CA ASN A 333 5.10 -3.46 -5.49
C ASN A 333 3.80 -3.65 -6.26
N ILE A 334 2.69 -3.11 -5.72
CA ILE A 334 1.34 -3.38 -6.22
C ILE A 334 1.04 -2.47 -7.40
N GLY A 335 0.50 -3.05 -8.48
CA GLY A 335 -0.01 -2.26 -9.59
C GLY A 335 -1.15 -1.35 -9.15
N ALA A 336 -1.16 -0.13 -9.67
CA ALA A 336 -2.11 0.91 -9.30
C ALA A 336 -3.56 0.53 -9.64
N ALA A 337 -4.48 0.82 -8.74
CA ALA A 337 -5.92 0.67 -8.97
C ALA A 337 -6.44 1.59 -10.08
N CYS A 338 -5.81 2.77 -10.25
CA CYS A 338 -6.10 3.70 -11.35
C CYS A 338 -5.40 3.30 -12.68
N GLY A 339 -4.53 2.28 -12.66
CA GLY A 339 -3.66 1.98 -13.80
C GLY A 339 -2.74 3.17 -14.12
N ALA A 340 -2.57 3.50 -15.39
CA ALA A 340 -1.85 4.70 -15.78
C ALA A 340 -2.74 5.94 -15.62
N TRP A 341 -2.90 6.41 -14.38
CA TRP A 341 -3.58 7.67 -14.02
C TRP A 341 -4.99 7.82 -14.63
N TRP A 342 -5.79 6.75 -14.61
CA TRP A 342 -7.12 6.66 -15.22
C TRP A 342 -7.17 6.90 -16.73
N THR A 343 -6.01 7.03 -17.40
CA THR A 343 -5.95 7.17 -18.86
C THR A 343 -6.09 5.84 -19.59
N SER A 344 -5.76 4.74 -18.92
CA SER A 344 -5.94 3.37 -19.40
C SER A 344 -6.24 2.41 -18.25
N ASN A 345 -6.70 1.20 -18.60
CA ASN A 345 -6.98 0.13 -17.63
C ASN A 345 -5.77 -0.79 -17.46
N MET A 346 -4.55 -0.25 -17.50
CA MET A 346 -3.34 -1.02 -17.27
C MET A 346 -2.25 -0.17 -16.64
N ASN A 347 -1.32 -0.85 -16.00
CA ASN A 347 -0.12 -0.32 -15.39
C ASN A 347 1.01 -0.18 -16.42
N ARG A 348 2.06 0.56 -16.05
CA ARG A 348 3.24 0.81 -16.90
C ARG A 348 3.91 -0.47 -17.39
N CYS A 349 3.89 -1.55 -16.61
CA CYS A 349 4.38 -2.87 -16.98
C CYS A 349 3.44 -3.69 -17.89
N GLY A 350 2.30 -3.14 -18.29
CA GLY A 350 1.29 -3.84 -19.09
C GLY A 350 0.35 -4.75 -18.29
N ALA A 351 0.54 -4.93 -16.98
CA ALA A 351 -0.43 -5.59 -16.13
C ALA A 351 -1.74 -4.78 -16.10
N PRO A 352 -2.93 -5.41 -16.01
CA PRO A 352 -4.18 -4.67 -15.86
C PRO A 352 -4.13 -3.84 -14.57
N ASN A 353 -4.91 -2.75 -14.49
CA ASN A 353 -5.16 -2.13 -13.18
C ASN A 353 -5.82 -3.15 -12.24
N GLY A 354 -5.49 -3.09 -10.94
CA GLY A 354 -5.96 -4.13 -10.03
C GLY A 354 -5.43 -3.98 -8.62
N TYR A 355 -5.35 -5.09 -7.92
CA TYR A 355 -4.92 -5.20 -6.54
C TYR A 355 -4.36 -6.60 -6.28
N LEU A 356 -3.69 -6.78 -5.13
CA LEU A 356 -3.17 -8.08 -4.73
C LEU A 356 -4.07 -8.71 -3.67
N ILE A 357 -4.30 -10.01 -3.76
CA ILE A 357 -4.93 -10.84 -2.73
C ILE A 357 -3.87 -11.78 -2.17
N ALA A 358 -3.69 -11.76 -0.84
CA ALA A 358 -2.87 -12.73 -0.14
C ALA A 358 -3.72 -13.61 0.80
N ASP A 359 -3.49 -14.90 0.74
CA ASP A 359 -4.06 -15.91 1.63
C ASP A 359 -3.02 -16.25 2.69
N ILE A 360 -3.35 -16.01 3.96
CA ILE A 360 -2.44 -16.21 5.08
C ILE A 360 -2.97 -17.34 5.98
N ASN A 361 -2.10 -18.32 6.23
CA ASN A 361 -2.38 -19.45 7.12
C ASN A 361 -1.21 -19.64 8.11
N GLY A 362 -1.45 -19.31 9.38
CA GLY A 362 -0.40 -19.21 10.38
C GLY A 362 0.59 -18.10 10.01
N THR A 363 1.80 -18.48 9.61
CA THR A 363 2.85 -17.60 9.10
C THR A 363 3.18 -17.84 7.63
N ASN A 364 2.42 -18.72 6.98
CA ASN A 364 2.56 -18.95 5.53
C ASN A 364 1.69 -17.98 4.77
N ILE A 365 2.23 -17.39 3.72
CA ILE A 365 1.54 -16.46 2.83
C ILE A 365 1.60 -16.96 1.39
N LYS A 366 0.46 -16.92 0.70
CA LYS A 366 0.35 -17.11 -0.75
C LYS A 366 -0.36 -15.90 -1.31
N TRP A 367 0.03 -15.46 -2.49
CA TRP A 367 -0.56 -14.28 -3.13
C TRP A 367 -0.87 -14.52 -4.59
N SER A 368 -1.72 -13.66 -5.13
CA SER A 368 -1.96 -13.54 -6.55
C SER A 368 -2.44 -12.13 -6.89
N TYR A 369 -2.02 -11.64 -8.05
CA TYR A 369 -2.53 -10.38 -8.58
C TYR A 369 -3.94 -10.56 -9.15
N LYS A 370 -4.84 -9.62 -8.85
CA LYS A 370 -6.22 -9.62 -9.33
C LYS A 370 -6.46 -8.38 -10.20
N GLY A 371 -6.56 -8.56 -11.51
CA GLY A 371 -6.96 -7.48 -12.41
C GLY A 371 -8.42 -7.07 -12.19
N THR A 372 -8.70 -5.77 -12.13
CA THR A 372 -10.06 -5.23 -12.00
C THR A 372 -10.94 -5.70 -13.15
N ASN A 373 -12.13 -6.20 -12.83
CA ASN A 373 -13.10 -6.78 -13.77
C ASN A 373 -12.53 -7.94 -14.62
N ARG A 374 -11.52 -8.64 -14.10
CA ARG A 374 -10.94 -9.84 -14.71
C ARG A 374 -11.13 -11.04 -13.79
N PRO A 375 -11.29 -12.26 -14.31
CA PRO A 375 -11.30 -13.44 -13.47
C PRO A 375 -9.93 -13.64 -12.80
N PRO A 376 -9.83 -14.30 -11.63
CA PRO A 376 -8.55 -14.56 -10.93
C PRO A 376 -7.55 -15.36 -11.78
N GLU A 377 -8.01 -16.09 -12.78
CA GLU A 377 -7.19 -16.89 -13.71
C GLU A 377 -6.52 -16.04 -14.79
N TYR A 378 -6.90 -14.77 -14.95
CA TYR A 378 -6.30 -13.88 -15.93
C TYR A 378 -4.96 -13.35 -15.41
N GLN A 379 -3.89 -14.14 -15.58
CA GLN A 379 -2.55 -13.87 -15.06
C GLN A 379 -1.53 -13.52 -16.14
N MET A 380 -1.95 -13.46 -17.41
CA MET A 380 -1.05 -13.13 -18.52
C MET A 380 -1.80 -12.50 -19.69
N ARG A 381 -1.03 -11.87 -20.58
CA ARG A 381 -1.47 -11.46 -21.94
C ARG A 381 -0.52 -12.02 -22.96
N LEU A 382 -1.08 -12.61 -24.03
CA LEU A 382 -0.30 -13.11 -25.16
C LEU A 382 -0.37 -12.14 -26.34
N TYR A 383 0.75 -11.99 -27.01
CA TYR A 383 0.91 -11.28 -28.27
C TYR A 383 1.24 -12.30 -29.35
N LYS A 384 0.50 -12.26 -30.46
CA LYS A 384 0.76 -13.09 -31.64
C LYS A 384 2.04 -12.66 -32.35
N VAL A 385 2.60 -13.53 -33.18
CA VAL A 385 3.66 -13.14 -34.12
C VAL A 385 3.20 -11.91 -34.91
N GLY A 386 4.04 -10.89 -34.98
CA GLY A 386 3.75 -9.61 -35.61
C GLY A 386 3.08 -8.56 -34.74
N GLU A 387 2.61 -8.90 -33.52
CA GLU A 387 1.91 -7.95 -32.63
C GLU A 387 2.85 -7.18 -31.68
N PHE A 388 4.05 -7.70 -31.44
CA PHE A 388 5.07 -7.05 -30.58
C PHE A 388 6.19 -6.51 -31.46
N ARG A 389 6.35 -5.18 -31.55
CA ARG A 389 7.19 -4.50 -32.54
C ARG A 389 8.65 -4.95 -32.54
N THR A 390 9.27 -4.97 -31.36
CA THR A 390 10.68 -5.34 -31.17
C THR A 390 10.90 -6.86 -31.25
N GLN A 391 9.83 -7.66 -31.17
CA GLN A 391 9.83 -9.13 -31.15
C GLN A 391 8.90 -9.69 -32.25
N ASN A 392 8.89 -9.13 -33.42
CA ASN A 392 7.88 -9.37 -34.47
C ASN A 392 7.82 -10.81 -35.02
N THR A 393 8.87 -11.61 -34.81
CA THR A 393 8.89 -13.04 -35.19
C THR A 393 8.60 -14.01 -34.05
N TYR A 394 8.29 -13.49 -32.87
CA TYR A 394 8.03 -14.28 -31.67
C TYR A 394 6.56 -14.17 -31.23
N VAL A 395 6.08 -15.19 -30.54
CA VAL A 395 4.97 -15.06 -29.62
C VAL A 395 5.55 -14.50 -28.32
N VAL A 396 4.91 -13.47 -27.75
CA VAL A 396 5.32 -12.87 -26.48
C VAL A 396 4.22 -13.03 -25.45
N ALA A 397 4.59 -13.39 -24.24
CA ALA A 397 3.71 -13.44 -23.07
C ALA A 397 4.16 -12.39 -22.07
N ASN A 398 3.23 -11.55 -21.60
CA ASN A 398 3.42 -10.71 -20.42
C ASN A 398 2.79 -11.42 -19.23
N ILE A 399 3.59 -11.82 -18.25
CA ILE A 399 3.21 -12.57 -17.04
C ILE A 399 3.41 -11.66 -15.83
N TRP A 400 2.38 -10.99 -15.36
CA TRP A 400 2.55 -9.95 -14.35
C TRP A 400 2.86 -10.46 -12.94
N ASP A 401 2.31 -11.60 -12.51
CA ASP A 401 2.58 -12.17 -11.18
C ASP A 401 3.81 -13.10 -11.17
N TRP A 402 4.84 -12.74 -11.96
CA TRP A 402 6.06 -13.50 -12.11
C TRP A 402 7.07 -13.18 -11.00
N ASP A 403 7.82 -14.20 -10.58
CA ASP A 403 9.05 -14.10 -9.81
C ASP A 403 10.07 -15.20 -10.24
N SER A 404 11.25 -15.22 -9.63
CA SER A 404 12.35 -16.14 -10.00
C SER A 404 12.03 -17.63 -9.78
N HIS A 405 11.03 -17.98 -8.99
CA HIS A 405 10.58 -19.34 -8.73
C HIS A 405 9.49 -19.84 -9.70
N CYS A 406 9.01 -18.98 -10.57
CA CYS A 406 7.97 -19.30 -11.55
C CYS A 406 8.53 -19.99 -12.79
N ARG A 407 7.67 -20.64 -13.55
CA ARG A 407 8.02 -21.24 -14.83
C ARG A 407 7.04 -20.81 -15.92
N VAL A 408 7.56 -20.49 -17.10
CA VAL A 408 6.76 -20.22 -18.29
C VAL A 408 7.16 -21.18 -19.38
N ALA A 409 6.24 -22.09 -19.69
CA ALA A 409 6.39 -23.12 -20.72
C ALA A 409 5.47 -22.84 -21.91
N TRP A 410 5.80 -23.38 -23.07
CA TRP A 410 4.95 -23.23 -24.23
C TRP A 410 4.83 -24.52 -25.05
N TYR A 411 3.74 -24.63 -25.79
CA TYR A 411 3.37 -25.75 -26.61
C TYR A 411 2.95 -25.25 -27.98
N GLN A 412 3.36 -25.97 -29.02
CA GLN A 412 2.92 -25.73 -30.39
C GLN A 412 2.14 -26.94 -30.86
N ASP A 413 0.87 -26.76 -31.27
CA ASP A 413 -0.03 -27.82 -31.71
C ASP A 413 -0.08 -29.02 -30.75
N GLY A 414 -0.11 -28.74 -29.44
CA GLY A 414 -0.14 -29.74 -28.39
C GLY A 414 1.23 -30.31 -27.97
N LYS A 415 2.27 -30.13 -28.78
CA LYS A 415 3.63 -30.61 -28.47
C LYS A 415 4.35 -29.62 -27.53
N TYR A 416 4.93 -30.13 -26.45
CA TYR A 416 5.81 -29.33 -25.56
C TYR A 416 7.06 -28.88 -26.29
N MET A 417 7.35 -27.60 -26.27
CA MET A 417 8.46 -26.96 -26.98
C MET A 417 9.55 -26.44 -26.04
N GLY A 418 9.35 -26.50 -24.72
CA GLY A 418 10.33 -26.04 -23.74
C GLY A 418 9.85 -24.82 -22.94
N ARG A 419 10.79 -24.13 -22.29
CA ARG A 419 10.56 -22.87 -21.58
C ARG A 419 10.63 -21.71 -22.56
N MET A 420 9.83 -20.69 -22.30
CA MET A 420 9.98 -19.40 -22.98
C MET A 420 11.20 -18.65 -22.43
N GLU A 421 11.85 -17.87 -23.28
CA GLU A 421 12.96 -17.00 -22.95
C GLU A 421 12.45 -15.70 -22.31
N GLN A 422 12.94 -15.34 -21.13
CA GLN A 422 12.63 -14.06 -20.50
C GLN A 422 13.36 -12.92 -21.20
N ILE A 423 12.66 -11.80 -21.43
CA ILE A 423 13.21 -10.58 -22.00
C ILE A 423 12.85 -9.37 -21.15
N SER A 424 13.58 -8.27 -21.34
CA SER A 424 13.27 -6.96 -20.78
C SER A 424 12.97 -6.00 -21.92
N ASP A 425 11.73 -5.50 -21.95
CA ASP A 425 11.27 -4.57 -23.01
C ASP A 425 10.08 -3.76 -22.50
N ASP A 426 9.66 -2.75 -23.27
CA ASP A 426 8.45 -1.99 -23.00
C ASP A 426 7.22 -2.82 -23.41
N ASP A 427 6.16 -2.81 -22.58
CA ASP A 427 4.93 -3.56 -22.94
C ASP A 427 4.23 -2.92 -24.14
N GLU A 428 3.98 -3.70 -25.17
CA GLU A 428 3.42 -3.22 -26.45
C GLU A 428 1.98 -2.67 -26.27
N MET A 429 1.17 -3.26 -25.39
CA MET A 429 -0.20 -2.77 -25.18
C MET A 429 -0.19 -1.46 -24.38
N PHE A 430 0.74 -1.30 -23.42
CA PHE A 430 0.92 -0.03 -22.73
C PHE A 430 1.36 1.07 -23.72
N LEU A 431 2.32 0.80 -24.59
CA LEU A 431 2.75 1.76 -25.62
C LEU A 431 1.61 2.18 -26.58
N ARG A 432 0.66 1.28 -26.88
CA ARG A 432 -0.53 1.60 -27.70
C ARG A 432 -1.48 2.59 -27.02
N THR A 433 -1.38 2.78 -25.69
CA THR A 433 -2.14 3.83 -24.98
C THR A 433 -1.55 5.23 -25.20
N LYS A 434 -0.43 5.36 -25.93
CA LYS A 434 0.30 6.60 -26.18
C LYS A 434 0.72 7.32 -24.89
N PRO A 435 1.44 6.64 -23.98
CA PRO A 435 1.90 7.23 -22.74
C PRO A 435 2.90 8.36 -23.00
N LEU A 436 3.05 9.26 -22.00
CA LEU A 436 4.13 10.24 -22.03
C LEU A 436 5.49 9.51 -21.92
N PRO A 437 6.58 10.04 -22.54
CA PRO A 437 7.89 9.40 -22.50
C PRO A 437 8.37 9.04 -21.09
N ALA A 438 8.13 9.90 -20.08
CA ALA A 438 8.49 9.65 -18.69
C ALA A 438 7.70 8.51 -18.03
N GLN A 439 6.61 8.05 -18.62
CA GLN A 439 5.79 6.95 -18.13
C GLN A 439 6.25 5.59 -18.65
N ILE A 440 7.07 5.58 -19.71
CA ILE A 440 7.56 4.36 -20.36
C ILE A 440 8.67 3.77 -19.51
N CYS A 441 8.57 2.48 -19.21
CA CYS A 441 9.59 1.75 -18.47
C CYS A 441 9.61 0.29 -18.91
N LYS A 442 10.80 -0.27 -18.98
CA LYS A 442 10.99 -1.68 -19.32
C LYS A 442 10.46 -2.59 -18.23
N THR A 443 9.85 -3.69 -18.63
CA THR A 443 9.42 -4.74 -17.71
C THR A 443 10.14 -6.06 -17.98
N ARG A 444 10.42 -6.81 -16.91
CA ARG A 444 10.97 -8.17 -16.97
C ARG A 444 9.88 -9.25 -16.91
N HIS A 445 8.62 -8.86 -17.03
CA HIS A 445 7.47 -9.79 -17.06
C HIS A 445 7.29 -10.46 -18.42
N LEU A 446 8.11 -10.11 -19.42
CA LEU A 446 7.97 -10.53 -20.80
C LEU A 446 8.76 -11.80 -21.07
N PHE A 447 8.11 -12.73 -21.76
CA PHE A 447 8.66 -14.01 -22.18
C PHE A 447 8.39 -14.20 -23.66
N ARG A 448 9.36 -14.71 -24.43
CA ARG A 448 9.20 -14.93 -25.86
C ARG A 448 9.48 -16.37 -26.26
N ALA A 449 8.82 -16.82 -27.32
CA ALA A 449 9.08 -18.11 -27.95
C ALA A 449 8.94 -17.97 -29.48
N LYS A 450 9.82 -18.60 -30.22
CA LYS A 450 9.81 -18.56 -31.68
C LYS A 450 9.11 -19.78 -32.24
N PRO A 451 7.90 -19.67 -32.81
CA PRO A 451 7.22 -20.77 -33.45
C PRO A 451 8.01 -21.31 -34.66
N THR A 452 7.88 -22.59 -34.93
CA THR A 452 8.52 -23.26 -36.06
C THR A 452 7.48 -23.62 -37.11
N GLY A 453 7.73 -23.28 -38.37
CA GLY A 453 6.85 -23.59 -39.48
C GLY A 453 5.42 -23.03 -39.33
N ARG A 454 4.44 -23.70 -39.97
CA ARG A 454 3.02 -23.37 -39.81
C ARG A 454 2.51 -24.02 -38.51
N TYR A 455 1.67 -23.33 -37.77
CA TYR A 455 1.04 -23.86 -36.55
C TYR A 455 -0.46 -23.48 -36.49
N ARG A 456 -1.25 -24.28 -35.81
CA ARG A 456 -2.66 -24.02 -35.53
C ARG A 456 -2.86 -23.29 -34.24
N ASN A 457 -2.11 -23.67 -33.18
CA ASN A 457 -2.21 -23.02 -31.89
C ASN A 457 -0.86 -22.98 -31.16
N ILE A 458 -0.73 -21.95 -30.33
CA ILE A 458 0.35 -21.82 -29.34
C ILE A 458 -0.30 -21.68 -27.99
N LYS A 459 -0.03 -22.64 -27.10
CA LYS A 459 -0.45 -22.58 -25.69
C LYS A 459 0.75 -22.18 -24.84
N VAL A 460 0.56 -21.16 -23.99
CA VAL A 460 1.51 -20.76 -22.93
C VAL A 460 0.96 -21.21 -21.60
N VAL A 461 1.81 -21.82 -20.77
CA VAL A 461 1.51 -22.25 -19.40
C VAL A 461 2.45 -21.55 -18.44
N PHE A 462 1.88 -20.77 -17.55
CA PHE A 462 2.55 -20.13 -16.43
C PHE A 462 2.28 -20.93 -15.17
N THR A 463 3.35 -21.45 -14.53
CA THR A 463 3.26 -22.09 -13.21
C THR A 463 3.87 -21.11 -12.19
N ASN A 464 3.05 -20.63 -11.25
CA ASN A 464 3.52 -19.72 -10.22
C ASN A 464 4.38 -20.45 -9.16
N ARG A 465 5.01 -19.69 -8.26
CA ARG A 465 5.86 -20.25 -7.19
C ARG A 465 5.15 -21.23 -6.25
N PHE A 466 3.81 -21.18 -6.20
CA PHE A 466 2.98 -22.07 -5.37
C PHE A 466 2.52 -23.34 -6.13
N GLY A 467 2.98 -23.53 -7.37
CA GLY A 467 2.64 -24.68 -8.22
C GLY A 467 1.30 -24.56 -8.93
N LYS A 468 0.58 -23.44 -8.82
CA LYS A 468 -0.68 -23.21 -9.55
C LYS A 468 -0.38 -22.87 -11.00
N GLU A 469 -1.09 -23.53 -11.92
CA GLU A 469 -0.93 -23.32 -13.35
C GLU A 469 -2.03 -22.44 -13.92
N TYR A 470 -1.62 -21.55 -14.82
CA TYR A 470 -2.48 -20.69 -15.62
C TYR A 470 -2.11 -20.86 -17.08
N SER A 471 -3.07 -20.85 -17.98
CA SER A 471 -2.77 -21.02 -19.40
C SER A 471 -3.64 -20.15 -20.30
N GLN A 472 -3.04 -19.71 -21.40
CA GLN A 472 -3.74 -19.08 -22.52
C GLN A 472 -3.28 -19.68 -23.82
N THR A 473 -4.15 -19.64 -24.83
CA THR A 473 -3.89 -20.21 -26.16
C THR A 473 -4.16 -19.16 -27.23
N ILE A 474 -3.19 -18.98 -28.10
CA ILE A 474 -3.35 -18.28 -29.38
C ILE A 474 -3.79 -19.30 -30.41
N VAL A 475 -4.92 -19.06 -31.08
CA VAL A 475 -5.35 -19.83 -32.23
C VAL A 475 -4.98 -19.03 -33.48
N ASN A 476 -4.28 -19.67 -34.39
CA ASN A 476 -3.98 -19.13 -35.71
C ASN A 476 -5.15 -19.47 -36.63
N GLU A 477 -6.10 -18.56 -36.75
CA GLU A 477 -7.15 -18.66 -37.74
C GLU A 477 -6.46 -18.55 -39.11
N GLY A 478 -6.38 -19.66 -39.86
CA GLY A 478 -5.89 -19.66 -41.24
C GLY A 478 -6.60 -18.60 -42.09
N PRO A 479 -6.13 -18.31 -43.29
CA PRO A 479 -6.79 -17.31 -44.14
C PRO A 479 -8.29 -17.66 -44.23
N ARG A 480 -9.14 -16.67 -43.88
CA ARG A 480 -10.59 -16.81 -44.03
C ARG A 480 -10.85 -17.32 -45.46
N PRO A 481 -11.66 -18.38 -45.66
CA PRO A 481 -12.04 -18.77 -47.02
C PRO A 481 -12.62 -17.54 -47.73
N ALA A 482 -12.12 -17.24 -48.90
CA ALA A 482 -12.65 -16.16 -49.72
C ALA A 482 -14.18 -16.38 -49.80
N ILE A 483 -14.95 -15.35 -49.49
CA ILE A 483 -16.40 -15.35 -49.69
C ILE A 483 -16.56 -15.51 -51.20
N THR A 484 -16.80 -16.78 -51.64
CA THR A 484 -17.14 -17.07 -53.02
C THR A 484 -18.51 -16.47 -53.26
N ASP A 485 -18.56 -15.55 -54.22
CA ASP A 485 -19.73 -14.80 -54.66
C ASP A 485 -21.03 -15.61 -54.60
N PHE A 486 -21.97 -15.07 -53.82
CA PHE A 486 -23.37 -15.42 -53.94
C PHE A 486 -23.84 -14.93 -55.34
N LYS A 487 -23.83 -15.82 -56.35
CA LYS A 487 -24.54 -15.55 -57.58
C LYS A 487 -26.04 -15.54 -57.23
N LEU A 488 -26.59 -14.36 -57.18
CA LEU A 488 -28.04 -14.17 -57.27
C LEU A 488 -28.48 -14.73 -58.62
N LYS A 489 -29.14 -15.92 -58.61
CA LYS A 489 -29.92 -16.34 -59.74
C LYS A 489 -31.08 -15.39 -59.91
N LYS A 490 -31.16 -14.78 -61.06
CA LYS A 490 -32.29 -13.96 -61.53
C LYS A 490 -33.54 -14.85 -61.67
#